data_5d6b71620fd8bfbda07b75e471bef73a
#
_entry.id   5d6b71620fd8bfbda07b75e471bef73a
#
_cell.length_a   1.000
_cell.length_b   1.000
_cell.length_c   1.000
_cell.angle_alpha   90.00
_cell.angle_beta   90.00
_cell.angle_gamma   90.00
#
_symmetry.space_group_name_H-M   'P 1'
#
loop_
_entity.id
_entity.type
_entity.pdbx_description
1 polymer ?
#
loop_
_entity_poly.entity_id
_entity_poly.type
_entity_poly.pdbx_seq_one_letter_code
_entity_poly.pdbx_strand_id
1 'polypeptide(L)'
;HGFRYGFGLDGAGGCAFWEQCAQWQAQLDYPEEMFGYHLDVWKKNYHRHFNHEWMRYASYWLQHTWVEKHGIDAYGRIWSDSEYPEDPLQTYQRIYCGNSQNVLYADLYDYASRMVYYDLKFANNDNRPVTVPDNIKGDYSTDLYKVGDLQYQVGYASCPGTTGFNVIELKVPAAGTTVSTTVSALAPGSALAKGDKGEQVDGDGKVVAKTTIYNASDNTSSDYRYGYVAIVNGKPTYSEMSKGVEGTASYTVPVGTNELYFVIMAAP
;
A
#
# COMPACT_ATOMS: atom_id res chain seq x y z
N HIS A 1 0.75 -13.96 -24.25
CA HIS A 1 -0.53 -13.42 -24.75
C HIS A 1 -1.15 -12.42 -23.75
N GLY A 2 -1.28 -12.80 -22.49
CA GLY A 2 -1.77 -11.88 -21.45
C GLY A 2 -0.97 -10.60 -21.34
N PHE A 3 0.35 -10.73 -21.42
CA PHE A 3 1.27 -9.60 -21.45
C PHE A 3 0.98 -8.60 -22.57
N ARG A 4 0.65 -9.10 -23.78
CA ARG A 4 0.44 -8.26 -24.95
C ARG A 4 -0.99 -7.76 -25.08
N TYR A 5 -1.96 -8.56 -24.67
CA TYR A 5 -3.36 -8.31 -24.96
C TYR A 5 -4.21 -8.02 -23.71
N GLY A 6 -3.75 -8.46 -22.53
CA GLY A 6 -4.44 -8.19 -21.28
C GLY A 6 -4.19 -6.76 -20.81
N PHE A 7 -2.96 -6.48 -20.40
CA PHE A 7 -2.68 -5.21 -19.74
C PHE A 7 -2.44 -4.02 -20.68
N GLY A 8 -2.32 -4.24 -21.98
CA GLY A 8 -2.07 -3.18 -22.94
C GLY A 8 -0.68 -2.51 -22.83
N LEU A 9 -0.27 -1.85 -23.93
CA LEU A 9 0.92 -1.00 -23.97
C LEU A 9 0.57 0.49 -23.83
N ASP A 10 -0.70 0.79 -23.76
CA ASP A 10 -1.27 2.13 -23.94
C ASP A 10 -1.56 2.85 -22.60
N GLY A 11 -0.99 2.38 -21.51
CA GLY A 11 -1.13 3.04 -20.22
C GLY A 11 -2.23 2.51 -19.30
N ALA A 12 -2.82 1.35 -19.62
CA ALA A 12 -3.77 0.66 -18.71
C ALA A 12 -3.10 0.06 -17.46
N GLY A 13 -1.97 0.60 -17.03
CA GLY A 13 -1.29 0.21 -15.79
C GLY A 13 -0.32 -0.96 -15.91
N GLY A 14 -0.19 -1.54 -17.09
CA GLY A 14 0.65 -2.71 -17.29
C GLY A 14 2.15 -2.44 -17.17
N CYS A 15 2.62 -1.27 -17.61
CA CYS A 15 4.05 -0.98 -17.69
C CYS A 15 4.76 -1.04 -16.33
N ALA A 16 4.18 -0.45 -15.29
CA ALA A 16 4.75 -0.53 -13.95
C ALA A 16 4.75 -1.97 -13.43
N PHE A 17 3.68 -2.71 -13.68
CA PHE A 17 3.56 -4.09 -13.25
C PHE A 17 4.57 -5.02 -13.92
N TRP A 18 4.97 -4.76 -15.16
CA TRP A 18 6.02 -5.55 -15.83
C TRP A 18 7.32 -5.53 -15.05
N GLU A 19 7.75 -4.35 -14.64
CA GLU A 19 8.99 -4.19 -13.91
C GLU A 19 8.88 -4.71 -12.46
N GLN A 20 7.74 -4.51 -11.81
CA GLN A 20 7.48 -5.13 -10.50
C GLN A 20 7.60 -6.64 -10.57
N CYS A 21 7.14 -7.21 -11.68
CA CYS A 21 7.21 -8.63 -11.96
C CYS A 21 8.63 -9.12 -12.16
N ALA A 22 9.40 -8.41 -12.95
CA ALA A 22 10.82 -8.72 -13.17
C ALA A 22 11.58 -8.64 -11.83
N GLN A 23 11.32 -7.62 -11.02
CA GLN A 23 11.92 -7.49 -9.69
C GLN A 23 11.52 -8.63 -8.76
N TRP A 24 10.22 -8.95 -8.69
CA TRP A 24 9.76 -10.08 -7.88
C TRP A 24 10.41 -11.40 -8.31
N GLN A 25 10.50 -11.66 -9.62
CA GLN A 25 11.16 -12.85 -10.13
C GLN A 25 12.64 -12.89 -9.73
N ALA A 26 13.33 -11.76 -9.79
CA ALA A 26 14.72 -11.67 -9.35
C ALA A 26 14.85 -11.99 -7.83
N GLN A 27 13.89 -11.57 -7.00
CA GLN A 27 13.91 -11.86 -5.57
C GLN A 27 13.65 -13.35 -5.25
N LEU A 28 13.04 -14.12 -6.14
CA LEU A 28 12.94 -15.57 -5.97
C LEU A 28 14.32 -16.25 -6.00
N ASP A 29 15.22 -15.73 -6.83
CA ASP A 29 16.57 -16.26 -7.00
C ASP A 29 17.59 -15.60 -6.05
N TYR A 30 17.39 -14.32 -5.74
CA TYR A 30 18.28 -13.50 -4.91
C TYR A 30 17.53 -12.85 -3.74
N PRO A 31 16.98 -13.65 -2.78
CA PRO A 31 16.17 -13.13 -1.68
C PRO A 31 16.96 -12.23 -0.73
N GLU A 32 18.28 -12.29 -0.71
CA GLU A 32 19.18 -11.40 0.03
C GLU A 32 19.11 -9.94 -0.44
N GLU A 33 18.72 -9.70 -1.70
CA GLU A 33 18.57 -8.36 -2.27
C GLU A 33 17.17 -7.74 -2.04
N MET A 34 16.27 -8.45 -1.39
CA MET A 34 14.86 -8.07 -1.23
C MET A 34 14.67 -6.71 -0.55
N PHE A 35 15.59 -6.32 0.33
CA PHE A 35 15.57 -5.04 1.05
C PHE A 35 16.72 -4.12 0.62
N GLY A 36 17.20 -4.28 -0.59
CA GLY A 36 18.32 -3.53 -1.16
C GLY A 36 17.92 -2.21 -1.80
N TYR A 37 18.48 -1.93 -2.95
CA TYR A 37 18.46 -0.63 -3.63
C TYR A 37 17.09 0.02 -3.81
N HIS A 38 16.02 -0.75 -4.06
CA HIS A 38 14.70 -0.20 -4.36
C HIS A 38 13.86 0.13 -3.10
N LEU A 39 14.31 -0.28 -1.92
CA LEU A 39 13.59 -0.04 -0.68
C LEU A 39 13.36 1.47 -0.43
N ASP A 40 14.38 2.29 -0.64
CA ASP A 40 14.29 3.74 -0.43
C ASP A 40 13.27 4.41 -1.36
N VAL A 41 13.13 3.90 -2.58
CA VAL A 41 12.12 4.39 -3.52
C VAL A 41 10.74 4.01 -3.03
N TRP A 42 10.56 2.77 -2.58
CA TRP A 42 9.29 2.30 -2.04
C TRP A 42 8.89 3.08 -0.78
N LYS A 43 9.79 3.29 0.17
CA LYS A 43 9.55 4.04 1.40
C LYS A 43 9.09 5.49 1.17
N LYS A 44 9.47 6.09 0.07
CA LYS A 44 9.03 7.44 -0.32
C LYS A 44 7.71 7.46 -1.07
N ASN A 45 7.26 6.33 -1.61
CA ASN A 45 6.18 6.28 -2.58
C ASN A 45 5.02 5.31 -2.24
N TYR A 46 5.05 4.59 -1.11
CA TYR A 46 4.04 3.61 -0.72
C TYR A 46 2.61 4.21 -0.60
N HIS A 47 2.49 5.52 -0.46
CA HIS A 47 1.22 6.24 -0.49
C HIS A 47 0.63 6.38 -1.90
N ARG A 48 1.37 6.04 -2.95
CA ARG A 48 0.92 6.14 -4.34
C ARG A 48 0.17 4.89 -4.77
N HIS A 49 -0.54 5.03 -5.88
CA HIS A 49 -1.18 3.89 -6.54
C HIS A 49 -0.19 2.75 -6.79
N PHE A 50 -0.63 1.50 -6.60
CA PHE A 50 0.20 0.30 -6.78
C PHE A 50 0.95 0.28 -8.14
N ASN A 51 0.27 0.64 -9.23
CA ASN A 51 0.84 0.69 -10.58
C ASN A 51 1.45 2.05 -10.95
N HIS A 52 1.73 2.91 -9.97
CA HIS A 52 2.35 4.19 -10.24
C HIS A 52 3.76 3.98 -10.83
N GLU A 53 4.13 4.82 -11.82
CA GLU A 53 5.41 4.71 -12.55
C GLU A 53 6.63 4.67 -11.62
N TRP A 54 6.63 5.42 -10.54
CA TRP A 54 7.74 5.42 -9.58
C TRP A 54 7.81 4.15 -8.73
N MET A 55 6.74 3.35 -8.71
CA MET A 55 6.68 2.09 -7.99
C MET A 55 7.10 0.89 -8.84
N ARG A 56 7.34 1.07 -10.13
CA ARG A 56 7.58 -0.02 -11.09
C ARG A 56 8.72 -0.96 -10.71
N TYR A 57 9.78 -0.45 -10.11
CA TYR A 57 10.90 -1.27 -9.64
C TYR A 57 10.86 -1.55 -8.14
N ALA A 58 10.00 -0.89 -7.39
CA ALA A 58 10.06 -0.86 -5.94
C ALA A 58 8.87 -1.54 -5.25
N SER A 59 7.78 -1.87 -5.96
CA SER A 59 6.58 -2.46 -5.36
C SER A 59 6.42 -3.92 -5.75
N TYR A 60 7.23 -4.81 -5.18
CA TYR A 60 7.20 -6.25 -5.45
C TYR A 60 6.80 -7.12 -4.24
N TRP A 61 6.48 -6.51 -3.12
CA TRP A 61 6.07 -7.28 -1.92
C TRP A 61 4.62 -7.76 -1.98
N LEU A 62 3.74 -7.06 -2.72
CA LEU A 62 2.36 -7.51 -2.89
C LEU A 62 2.28 -8.89 -3.55
N GLN A 63 3.18 -9.19 -4.47
CA GLN A 63 3.26 -10.48 -5.13
C GLN A 63 3.53 -11.63 -4.13
N HIS A 64 4.33 -11.41 -3.10
CA HIS A 64 4.51 -12.38 -2.03
C HIS A 64 3.21 -12.68 -1.28
N THR A 65 2.39 -11.64 -1.03
CA THR A 65 1.07 -11.80 -0.41
C THR A 65 0.12 -12.62 -1.30
N TRP A 66 0.12 -12.36 -2.60
CA TRP A 66 -0.69 -13.14 -3.54
C TRP A 66 -0.25 -14.60 -3.62
N VAL A 67 1.04 -14.84 -3.65
CA VAL A 67 1.60 -16.21 -3.63
C VAL A 67 1.28 -16.92 -2.31
N GLU A 68 1.36 -16.23 -1.19
CA GLU A 68 0.97 -16.79 0.10
C GLU A 68 -0.50 -17.22 0.14
N LYS A 69 -1.39 -16.41 -0.44
CA LYS A 69 -2.84 -16.67 -0.44
C LYS A 69 -3.27 -17.72 -1.46
N HIS A 70 -2.64 -17.74 -2.63
CA HIS A 70 -3.16 -18.49 -3.80
C HIS A 70 -2.15 -19.47 -4.40
N GLY A 71 -0.94 -19.55 -3.88
CA GLY A 71 0.14 -20.41 -4.39
C GLY A 71 1.01 -19.72 -5.45
N ILE A 72 2.13 -20.38 -5.79
CA ILE A 72 3.17 -19.81 -6.66
C ILE A 72 2.66 -19.45 -8.06
N ASP A 73 1.66 -20.15 -8.56
CA ASP A 73 1.08 -19.91 -9.88
C ASP A 73 0.19 -18.67 -9.95
N ALA A 74 -0.20 -18.10 -8.79
CA ALA A 74 -1.11 -16.96 -8.73
C ALA A 74 -0.65 -15.80 -9.60
N TYR A 75 0.61 -15.54 -9.54
CA TYR A 75 1.25 -14.49 -10.28
C TYR A 75 1.26 -14.72 -11.80
N GLY A 76 1.63 -15.92 -12.23
CA GLY A 76 1.55 -16.32 -13.65
C GLY A 76 0.14 -16.23 -14.20
N ARG A 77 -0.84 -16.56 -13.39
CA ARG A 77 -2.26 -16.49 -13.78
C ARG A 77 -2.76 -15.04 -13.96
N ILE A 78 -2.29 -14.09 -13.17
CA ILE A 78 -2.63 -12.69 -13.40
C ILE A 78 -2.15 -12.25 -14.79
N TRP A 79 -1.03 -12.79 -15.28
CA TRP A 79 -0.56 -12.54 -16.63
C TRP A 79 -1.33 -13.28 -17.70
N SER A 80 -1.48 -14.61 -17.56
CA SER A 80 -2.07 -15.48 -18.58
C SER A 80 -3.57 -15.27 -18.76
N ASP A 81 -4.26 -14.97 -17.66
CA ASP A 81 -5.72 -14.90 -17.60
C ASP A 81 -6.23 -13.44 -17.70
N SER A 82 -5.34 -12.47 -17.89
CA SER A 82 -5.74 -11.06 -18.04
C SER A 82 -6.53 -10.82 -19.34
N GLU A 83 -7.53 -9.95 -19.26
CA GLU A 83 -8.39 -9.55 -20.35
C GLU A 83 -8.26 -8.05 -20.60
N TYR A 84 -8.08 -7.64 -21.87
CA TYR A 84 -8.04 -6.21 -22.20
C TYR A 84 -9.41 -5.56 -21.94
N PRO A 85 -9.50 -4.41 -21.31
CA PRO A 85 -8.44 -3.47 -20.89
C PRO A 85 -8.07 -3.54 -19.39
N GLU A 86 -8.18 -4.71 -18.77
CA GLU A 86 -7.88 -4.87 -17.33
C GLU A 86 -6.48 -4.36 -16.97
N ASP A 87 -6.37 -3.77 -15.79
CA ASP A 87 -5.11 -3.66 -15.08
C ASP A 87 -4.85 -4.91 -14.20
N PRO A 88 -3.66 -5.08 -13.64
CA PRO A 88 -3.35 -6.25 -12.82
C PRO A 88 -4.24 -6.44 -11.58
N LEU A 89 -4.71 -5.34 -10.97
CA LEU A 89 -5.62 -5.42 -9.83
C LEU A 89 -7.03 -5.82 -10.25
N GLN A 90 -7.50 -5.37 -11.41
CA GLN A 90 -8.77 -5.78 -11.98
C GLN A 90 -8.75 -7.26 -12.35
N THR A 91 -7.65 -7.75 -12.93
CA THR A 91 -7.47 -9.18 -13.19
C THR A 91 -7.48 -9.98 -11.88
N TYR A 92 -6.72 -9.54 -10.87
CA TYR A 92 -6.72 -10.16 -9.54
C TYR A 92 -8.13 -10.16 -8.92
N GLN A 93 -8.84 -9.05 -9.01
CA GLN A 93 -10.23 -8.93 -8.54
C GLN A 93 -11.14 -9.98 -9.20
N ARG A 94 -11.04 -10.13 -10.51
CA ARG A 94 -11.86 -11.08 -11.25
C ARG A 94 -11.58 -12.52 -10.87
N ILE A 95 -10.31 -12.92 -10.86
CA ILE A 95 -9.94 -14.34 -10.68
C ILE A 95 -9.88 -14.80 -9.22
N TYR A 96 -9.58 -13.91 -8.28
CA TYR A 96 -9.39 -14.26 -6.87
C TYR A 96 -10.39 -13.63 -5.90
N CYS A 97 -11.03 -12.52 -6.27
CA CYS A 97 -11.96 -11.81 -5.40
C CYS A 97 -13.44 -11.96 -5.83
N GLY A 98 -13.73 -12.81 -6.81
CA GLY A 98 -15.10 -13.01 -7.31
C GLY A 98 -15.74 -11.72 -7.85
N ASN A 99 -14.97 -10.86 -8.50
CA ASN A 99 -15.36 -9.53 -8.95
C ASN A 99 -15.79 -8.57 -7.82
N SER A 100 -15.49 -8.87 -6.58
CA SER A 100 -15.85 -8.01 -5.44
C SER A 100 -14.75 -7.01 -5.15
N GLN A 101 -15.05 -5.72 -5.36
CA GLN A 101 -14.17 -4.63 -4.98
C GLN A 101 -13.91 -4.58 -3.47
N ASN A 102 -14.90 -4.93 -2.65
CA ASN A 102 -14.73 -5.00 -1.21
C ASN A 102 -13.71 -6.08 -0.78
N VAL A 103 -13.72 -7.24 -1.46
CA VAL A 103 -12.75 -8.31 -1.20
C VAL A 103 -11.35 -7.87 -1.66
N LEU A 104 -11.24 -7.29 -2.85
CA LEU A 104 -9.97 -6.72 -3.34
C LEU A 104 -9.38 -5.74 -2.34
N TYR A 105 -10.16 -4.76 -1.89
CA TYR A 105 -9.66 -3.75 -0.96
C TYR A 105 -9.37 -4.29 0.43
N ALA A 106 -10.07 -5.33 0.88
CA ALA A 106 -9.73 -6.02 2.11
C ALA A 106 -8.38 -6.74 2.00
N ASP A 107 -8.11 -7.40 0.87
CA ASP A 107 -6.84 -8.06 0.61
C ASP A 107 -5.67 -7.06 0.50
N LEU A 108 -5.89 -5.94 -0.16
CA LEU A 108 -4.87 -4.88 -0.27
C LEU A 108 -4.63 -4.17 1.08
N TYR A 109 -5.66 -4.01 1.89
CA TYR A 109 -5.51 -3.45 3.23
C TYR A 109 -4.78 -4.42 4.18
N ASP A 110 -5.03 -5.73 4.09
CA ASP A 110 -4.26 -6.75 4.79
C ASP A 110 -2.77 -6.62 4.44
N TYR A 111 -2.45 -6.54 3.15
CA TYR A 111 -1.09 -6.28 2.69
C TYR A 111 -0.52 -4.98 3.27
N ALA A 112 -1.24 -3.85 3.20
CA ALA A 112 -0.80 -2.57 3.72
C ALA A 112 -0.49 -2.62 5.23
N SER A 113 -1.34 -3.30 6.00
CA SER A 113 -1.17 -3.49 7.43
C SER A 113 0.05 -4.36 7.75
N ARG A 114 0.27 -5.42 7.00
CA ARG A 114 1.42 -6.34 7.17
C ARG A 114 2.74 -5.68 6.79
N MET A 115 2.72 -4.74 5.83
CA MET A 115 3.91 -4.00 5.42
C MET A 115 4.48 -3.12 6.53
N VAL A 116 3.72 -2.75 7.55
CA VAL A 116 4.24 -1.99 8.70
C VAL A 116 5.49 -2.66 9.30
N TYR A 117 5.50 -3.99 9.36
CA TYR A 117 6.61 -4.77 9.91
C TYR A 117 7.16 -5.79 8.91
N TYR A 118 6.75 -5.71 7.63
CA TYR A 118 7.08 -6.67 6.58
C TYR A 118 6.71 -8.11 6.98
N ASP A 119 5.55 -8.28 7.63
CA ASP A 119 5.02 -9.58 8.09
C ASP A 119 4.46 -10.38 6.90
N LEU A 120 5.35 -10.76 6.00
CA LEU A 120 5.04 -11.47 4.76
C LEU A 120 5.76 -12.82 4.74
N LYS A 121 5.14 -13.79 4.09
CA LYS A 121 5.80 -15.03 3.72
C LYS A 121 6.55 -14.82 2.41
N PHE A 122 7.84 -14.60 2.50
CA PHE A 122 8.68 -14.34 1.34
C PHE A 122 8.93 -15.64 0.56
N ALA A 123 8.28 -15.78 -0.59
CA ALA A 123 8.55 -16.88 -1.50
C ALA A 123 9.95 -16.71 -2.12
N ASN A 124 10.68 -17.82 -2.27
CA ASN A 124 11.90 -17.92 -3.06
C ASN A 124 12.14 -19.37 -3.49
N ASN A 125 12.96 -19.57 -4.53
CA ASN A 125 13.13 -20.86 -5.17
C ASN A 125 13.78 -21.93 -4.27
N ASP A 126 14.62 -21.52 -3.34
CA ASP A 126 15.39 -22.43 -2.48
C ASP A 126 14.83 -22.52 -1.06
N ASN A 127 13.68 -21.91 -0.76
CA ASN A 127 13.11 -21.79 0.57
C ASN A 127 14.12 -21.23 1.61
N ARG A 128 15.00 -20.35 1.17
CA ARG A 128 15.97 -19.68 2.05
C ARG A 128 15.23 -18.76 3.04
N PRO A 129 15.66 -18.71 4.31
CA PRO A 129 15.08 -17.77 5.26
C PRO A 129 15.38 -16.32 4.82
N VAL A 130 14.33 -15.50 4.80
CA VAL A 130 14.47 -14.05 4.54
C VAL A 130 14.37 -13.34 5.88
N THR A 131 15.39 -12.57 6.21
CA THR A 131 15.42 -11.77 7.44
C THR A 131 15.13 -10.32 7.09
N VAL A 132 14.04 -9.80 7.66
CA VAL A 132 13.71 -8.38 7.56
C VAL A 132 14.65 -7.59 8.47
N PRO A 133 15.41 -6.60 7.96
CA PRO A 133 16.25 -5.76 8.79
C PRO A 133 15.43 -5.00 9.85
N ASP A 134 15.93 -4.98 11.09
CA ASP A 134 15.17 -4.33 12.18
C ASP A 134 14.99 -2.83 11.98
N ASN A 135 15.94 -2.17 11.34
CA ASN A 135 15.92 -0.73 11.10
C ASN A 135 14.93 -0.25 10.05
N ILE A 136 14.24 -1.17 9.36
CA ILE A 136 13.19 -0.81 8.39
C ILE A 136 11.79 -1.07 8.92
N LYS A 137 11.66 -1.88 9.98
CA LYS A 137 10.39 -2.19 10.61
C LYS A 137 9.81 -0.95 11.28
N GLY A 138 8.54 -0.63 10.98
CA GLY A 138 7.89 0.56 11.52
C GLY A 138 8.47 1.90 11.05
N ASP A 139 9.50 1.88 10.20
CA ASP A 139 10.16 3.10 9.70
C ASP A 139 9.37 3.73 8.56
N TYR A 140 8.30 4.41 8.93
CA TYR A 140 7.40 5.13 8.04
C TYR A 140 7.33 6.60 8.42
N SER A 141 7.22 7.47 7.43
CA SER A 141 6.95 8.89 7.64
C SER A 141 5.73 9.31 6.81
N THR A 142 4.69 9.76 7.51
CA THR A 142 3.54 10.41 6.88
C THR A 142 3.53 11.86 7.31
N ASP A 143 3.56 12.78 6.35
CA ASP A 143 3.46 14.21 6.66
C ASP A 143 2.08 14.53 7.21
N LEU A 144 2.05 14.87 8.51
CA LEU A 144 0.84 15.26 9.22
C LEU A 144 0.91 16.72 9.64
N TYR A 145 -0.13 17.46 9.34
CA TYR A 145 -0.30 18.85 9.75
C TYR A 145 -1.39 18.96 10.80
N LYS A 146 -1.06 19.53 11.95
CA LYS A 146 -2.05 19.80 13.00
C LYS A 146 -3.00 20.90 12.53
N VAL A 147 -4.29 20.60 12.44
CA VAL A 147 -5.36 21.53 12.00
C VAL A 147 -6.31 21.90 13.12
N GLY A 148 -6.26 21.21 14.25
CA GLY A 148 -7.08 21.45 15.43
C GLY A 148 -6.54 20.71 16.66
N ASP A 149 -7.25 20.76 17.77
CA ASP A 149 -6.87 19.95 18.92
C ASP A 149 -7.10 18.48 18.63
N LEU A 150 -6.04 17.67 18.73
CA LEU A 150 -6.04 16.23 18.33
C LEU A 150 -6.54 15.98 16.90
N GLN A 151 -6.52 16.99 16.03
CA GLN A 151 -6.91 16.87 14.63
C GLN A 151 -5.70 17.09 13.72
N TYR A 152 -5.53 16.17 12.79
CA TYR A 152 -4.41 16.16 11.86
C TYR A 152 -4.92 15.90 10.45
N GLN A 153 -4.24 16.49 9.49
CA GLN A 153 -4.47 16.30 8.07
C GLN A 153 -3.20 15.78 7.41
N VAL A 154 -3.34 14.79 6.55
CA VAL A 154 -2.24 14.33 5.68
C VAL A 154 -1.92 15.42 4.67
N GLY A 155 -0.63 15.74 4.52
CA GLY A 155 -0.16 16.73 3.54
C GLY A 155 -0.23 16.18 2.11
N TYR A 156 -0.16 17.10 1.14
CA TYR A 156 -0.24 16.74 -0.28
C TYR A 156 0.81 15.70 -0.70
N ALA A 157 2.05 15.85 -0.22
CA ALA A 157 3.15 14.95 -0.57
C ALA A 157 2.92 13.48 -0.13
N SER A 158 2.11 13.28 0.91
CA SER A 158 1.77 11.96 1.45
C SER A 158 0.31 11.55 1.20
N CYS A 159 -0.46 12.36 0.45
CA CYS A 159 -1.86 12.06 0.18
C CYS A 159 -1.98 10.74 -0.58
N PRO A 160 -2.76 9.76 -0.06
CA PRO A 160 -2.79 8.43 -0.65
C PRO A 160 -3.55 8.43 -1.98
N GLY A 161 -2.92 7.91 -3.02
CA GLY A 161 -3.59 7.53 -4.26
C GLY A 161 -4.38 6.22 -4.07
N THR A 162 -5.20 5.86 -5.05
CA THR A 162 -5.93 4.57 -5.04
C THR A 162 -4.98 3.42 -4.71
N THR A 163 -5.32 2.60 -3.72
CA THR A 163 -4.51 1.50 -3.18
C THR A 163 -3.21 1.90 -2.44
N GLY A 164 -2.85 3.17 -2.49
CA GLY A 164 -1.78 3.71 -1.65
C GLY A 164 -2.25 3.85 -0.21
N PHE A 165 -1.31 3.82 0.72
CA PHE A 165 -1.64 3.86 2.14
C PHE A 165 -0.69 4.76 2.93
N ASN A 166 -1.12 5.17 4.11
CA ASN A 166 -0.30 5.85 5.08
C ASN A 166 -0.17 5.01 6.35
N VAL A 167 0.99 5.09 6.97
CA VAL A 167 1.27 4.50 8.28
C VAL A 167 1.59 5.65 9.23
N ILE A 168 0.84 5.73 10.31
CA ILE A 168 0.93 6.81 11.29
C ILE A 168 1.30 6.18 12.63
N GLU A 169 2.51 6.47 13.10
CA GLU A 169 2.93 6.05 14.43
C GLU A 169 2.17 6.80 15.52
N LEU A 170 1.71 6.08 16.52
CA LEU A 170 0.97 6.60 17.65
C LEU A 170 1.73 6.37 18.94
N LYS A 171 1.56 7.27 19.89
CA LYS A 171 2.04 7.05 21.24
C LYS A 171 1.30 5.86 21.86
N VAL A 172 2.05 4.88 22.36
CA VAL A 172 1.48 3.70 23.01
C VAL A 172 0.90 4.10 24.39
N PRO A 173 -0.40 3.95 24.62
CA PRO A 173 -0.99 4.18 25.94
C PRO A 173 -0.83 2.94 26.83
N ALA A 174 -1.30 3.02 28.07
CA ALA A 174 -1.29 1.87 28.97
C ALA A 174 -2.09 0.69 28.37
N ALA A 175 -1.63 -0.53 28.62
CA ALA A 175 -2.33 -1.74 28.23
C ALA A 175 -3.77 -1.75 28.77
N GLY A 176 -4.72 -2.23 27.97
CA GLY A 176 -6.14 -2.21 28.28
C GLY A 176 -6.85 -0.89 27.96
N THR A 177 -6.10 0.17 27.59
CA THR A 177 -6.70 1.41 27.10
C THR A 177 -7.29 1.20 25.71
N THR A 178 -8.50 1.69 25.48
CA THR A 178 -9.06 1.76 24.13
C THR A 178 -8.65 3.07 23.47
N VAL A 179 -7.91 2.97 22.37
CA VAL A 179 -7.64 4.10 21.48
C VAL A 179 -8.70 4.18 20.40
N SER A 180 -9.05 5.38 19.97
CA SER A 180 -10.01 5.61 18.90
C SER A 180 -9.50 6.68 17.96
N THR A 181 -9.59 6.41 16.64
CA THR A 181 -9.26 7.36 15.59
C THR A 181 -10.49 7.56 14.71
N THR A 182 -10.92 8.80 14.60
CA THR A 182 -11.98 9.16 13.66
C THR A 182 -11.36 9.63 12.35
N VAL A 183 -11.74 8.98 11.27
CA VAL A 183 -11.40 9.36 9.91
C VAL A 183 -12.52 10.26 9.36
N SER A 184 -12.16 11.34 8.72
CA SER A 184 -13.06 12.20 7.94
C SER A 184 -12.36 12.58 6.65
N ALA A 185 -12.85 12.07 5.53
CA ALA A 185 -12.28 12.35 4.23
C ALA A 185 -12.64 13.77 3.76
N LEU A 186 -11.69 14.45 3.16
CA LEU A 186 -11.98 15.66 2.41
C LEU A 186 -12.67 15.31 1.09
N ALA A 187 -13.61 16.14 0.69
CA ALA A 187 -14.21 16.00 -0.64
C ALA A 187 -13.11 16.14 -1.72
N PRO A 188 -13.19 15.39 -2.82
CA PRO A 188 -12.25 15.53 -3.93
C PRO A 188 -12.16 17.00 -4.41
N GLY A 189 -10.95 17.49 -4.61
CA GLY A 189 -10.69 18.88 -5.01
C GLY A 189 -10.70 19.90 -3.87
N SER A 190 -10.92 19.48 -2.61
CA SER A 190 -10.79 20.38 -1.46
C SER A 190 -9.33 20.83 -1.28
N ALA A 191 -9.16 22.11 -0.90
CA ALA A 191 -7.84 22.62 -0.53
C ALA A 191 -7.32 21.93 0.74
N LEU A 192 -6.04 21.60 0.74
CA LEU A 192 -5.37 21.09 1.93
C LEU A 192 -5.01 22.22 2.89
N ALA A 193 -4.98 21.92 4.17
CA ALA A 193 -4.74 22.92 5.20
C ALA A 193 -3.33 23.53 5.12
N LYS A 194 -2.35 22.75 4.65
CA LYS A 194 -0.96 23.19 4.56
C LYS A 194 -0.15 22.30 3.62
N GLY A 195 0.91 22.87 3.06
CA GLY A 195 1.85 22.12 2.21
C GLY A 195 1.34 21.80 0.81
N ASP A 196 0.13 22.23 0.46
CA ASP A 196 -0.47 21.99 -0.83
C ASP A 196 -0.07 23.07 -1.84
N LYS A 197 0.49 22.66 -2.94
CA LYS A 197 0.67 23.50 -4.13
C LYS A 197 0.02 22.91 -5.37
N GLY A 198 -0.66 21.78 -5.26
CA GLY A 198 -1.38 21.13 -6.36
C GLY A 198 -0.50 20.67 -7.52
N GLU A 199 0.82 20.68 -7.35
CA GLU A 199 1.78 20.36 -8.41
C GLU A 199 2.39 18.98 -8.17
N GLN A 200 2.36 18.15 -9.21
CA GLN A 200 3.12 16.90 -9.20
C GLN A 200 4.55 17.19 -9.62
N VAL A 201 5.50 16.70 -8.85
CA VAL A 201 6.92 16.82 -9.15
C VAL A 201 7.54 15.43 -9.36
N ASP A 202 8.49 15.33 -10.26
CA ASP A 202 9.30 14.11 -10.43
C ASP A 202 10.33 13.94 -9.30
N GLY A 203 11.15 12.88 -9.39
CA GLY A 203 12.18 12.59 -8.40
C GLY A 203 13.24 13.70 -8.26
N ASP A 204 13.38 14.55 -9.24
CA ASP A 204 14.30 15.69 -9.26
C ASP A 204 13.64 17.00 -8.80
N GLY A 205 12.37 16.93 -8.40
CA GLY A 205 11.60 18.10 -7.95
C GLY A 205 11.06 18.97 -9.09
N LYS A 206 11.11 18.49 -10.33
CA LYS A 206 10.58 19.18 -11.49
C LYS A 206 9.08 18.91 -11.62
N VAL A 207 8.30 19.97 -11.83
CA VAL A 207 6.87 19.86 -12.14
C VAL A 207 6.70 19.05 -13.43
N VAL A 208 5.91 17.97 -13.34
CA VAL A 208 5.60 17.12 -14.49
C VAL A 208 4.13 17.27 -14.86
N ALA A 209 3.87 17.28 -16.16
CA ALA A 209 2.52 17.27 -16.64
C ALA A 209 1.81 15.96 -16.23
N LYS A 210 0.53 16.07 -15.84
CA LYS A 210 -0.29 14.94 -15.40
C LYS A 210 -0.29 13.76 -16.38
N THR A 211 -0.19 14.05 -17.67
CA THR A 211 -0.14 13.06 -18.75
C THR A 211 1.15 12.25 -18.82
N THR A 212 2.19 12.63 -18.09
CA THR A 212 3.46 11.89 -18.05
C THR A 212 3.54 10.92 -16.88
N ILE A 213 2.56 10.90 -15.99
CA ILE A 213 2.47 9.97 -14.88
C ILE A 213 1.41 8.93 -15.25
N TYR A 214 1.87 7.75 -15.64
CA TYR A 214 0.98 6.61 -15.88
C TYR A 214 0.20 6.29 -14.60
N ASN A 215 -1.11 6.07 -14.76
CA ASN A 215 -2.02 5.68 -13.68
C ASN A 215 -2.25 6.75 -12.60
N ALA A 216 -2.03 8.01 -12.90
CA ALA A 216 -2.59 9.07 -12.10
C ALA A 216 -4.13 9.01 -12.26
N SER A 217 -4.81 8.43 -11.30
CA SER A 217 -6.27 8.40 -11.31
C SER A 217 -6.81 9.71 -10.79
N ASP A 218 -7.70 10.34 -11.57
CA ASP A 218 -8.58 11.39 -11.08
C ASP A 218 -9.68 10.72 -10.27
N ASN A 219 -9.46 10.50 -8.99
CA ASN A 219 -10.50 9.98 -8.12
C ASN A 219 -11.58 11.06 -7.94
N THR A 220 -12.75 10.77 -8.47
CA THR A 220 -13.96 11.58 -8.25
C THR A 220 -14.73 11.14 -7.02
N SER A 221 -14.33 10.04 -6.41
CA SER A 221 -14.88 9.48 -5.18
C SER A 221 -13.78 9.19 -4.18
N SER A 222 -14.13 9.18 -2.90
CA SER A 222 -13.24 8.78 -1.82
C SER A 222 -13.86 7.63 -1.06
N ASP A 223 -13.08 6.64 -0.71
CA ASP A 223 -13.39 5.64 0.31
C ASP A 223 -12.07 5.17 0.91
N TYR A 224 -12.13 4.63 2.11
CA TYR A 224 -10.92 4.22 2.82
C TYR A 224 -11.11 2.88 3.52
N ARG A 225 -9.98 2.21 3.77
CA ARG A 225 -9.85 1.08 4.68
C ARG A 225 -8.83 1.46 5.73
N TYR A 226 -9.14 1.24 7.02
CA TYR A 226 -8.27 1.70 8.10
C TYR A 226 -8.42 0.86 9.36
N GLY A 227 -7.39 0.92 10.21
CA GLY A 227 -7.33 0.21 11.48
C GLY A 227 -5.95 0.32 12.12
N TYR A 228 -5.69 -0.52 13.11
CA TYR A 228 -4.48 -0.46 13.93
C TYR A 228 -3.60 -1.68 13.71
N VAL A 229 -2.30 -1.43 13.81
CA VAL A 229 -1.26 -2.45 13.94
C VAL A 229 -0.52 -2.20 15.24
N ALA A 230 -0.55 -3.15 16.14
CA ALA A 230 0.19 -3.10 17.40
C ALA A 230 1.35 -4.10 17.35
N ILE A 231 2.51 -3.70 17.81
CA ILE A 231 3.65 -4.61 17.96
C ILE A 231 3.67 -5.10 19.39
N VAL A 232 3.32 -6.34 19.57
CA VAL A 232 3.20 -7.01 20.88
C VAL A 232 4.35 -7.98 21.04
N ASN A 233 5.25 -7.70 21.99
CA ASN A 233 6.46 -8.51 22.19
C ASN A 233 7.25 -8.74 20.89
N GLY A 234 7.38 -7.70 20.07
CA GLY A 234 8.10 -7.73 18.80
C GLY A 234 7.36 -8.38 17.62
N LYS A 235 6.08 -8.72 17.78
CA LYS A 235 5.25 -9.31 16.71
C LYS A 235 4.05 -8.44 16.39
N PRO A 236 3.72 -8.25 15.11
CA PRO A 236 2.54 -7.49 14.73
C PRO A 236 1.23 -8.22 15.09
N THR A 237 0.27 -7.46 15.56
CA THR A 237 -1.12 -7.84 15.76
C THR A 237 -2.01 -6.79 15.13
N TYR A 238 -3.12 -7.20 14.57
CA TYR A 238 -3.97 -6.38 13.73
C TYR A 238 -5.34 -6.19 14.36
N SER A 239 -5.89 -4.97 14.29
CA SER A 239 -7.30 -4.74 14.58
C SER A 239 -8.17 -5.24 13.44
N GLU A 240 -9.48 -5.31 13.68
CA GLU A 240 -10.42 -5.41 12.58
C GLU A 240 -10.31 -4.17 11.68
N MET A 241 -10.54 -4.38 10.38
CA MET A 241 -10.56 -3.33 9.38
C MET A 241 -11.87 -2.55 9.46
N SER A 242 -11.79 -1.25 9.59
CA SER A 242 -12.89 -0.31 9.38
C SER A 242 -12.88 0.21 7.95
N LYS A 243 -14.02 0.74 7.48
CA LYS A 243 -14.15 1.30 6.14
C LYS A 243 -15.08 2.50 6.11
N GLY A 244 -14.90 3.34 5.11
CA GLY A 244 -15.78 4.48 4.82
C GLY A 244 -15.03 5.80 4.73
N VAL A 245 -15.74 6.82 4.25
CA VAL A 245 -15.25 8.21 4.15
C VAL A 245 -15.29 8.93 5.50
N GLU A 246 -16.17 8.47 6.39
CA GLU A 246 -16.30 8.93 7.77
C GLU A 246 -16.51 7.72 8.68
N GLY A 247 -15.87 7.73 9.83
CA GLY A 247 -16.04 6.66 10.80
C GLY A 247 -14.94 6.62 11.84
N THR A 248 -15.14 5.81 12.85
CA THR A 248 -14.20 5.64 13.96
C THR A 248 -13.74 4.19 14.04
N ALA A 249 -12.43 3.99 13.98
CA ALA A 249 -11.81 2.73 14.38
C ALA A 249 -11.45 2.80 15.86
N SER A 250 -11.65 1.73 16.58
CA SER A 250 -11.26 1.60 17.99
C SER A 250 -10.48 0.32 18.21
N TYR A 251 -9.50 0.37 19.09
CA TYR A 251 -8.65 -0.76 19.40
C TYR A 251 -8.23 -0.76 20.86
N THR A 252 -8.43 -1.87 21.55
CA THR A 252 -7.94 -2.03 22.92
C THR A 252 -6.49 -2.51 22.89
N VAL A 253 -5.60 -1.70 23.43
CA VAL A 253 -4.16 -1.94 23.38
C VAL A 253 -3.79 -3.19 24.20
N PRO A 254 -3.19 -4.22 23.58
CA PRO A 254 -2.80 -5.44 24.26
C PRO A 254 -1.67 -5.23 25.28
N VAL A 255 -1.59 -6.13 26.25
CA VAL A 255 -0.44 -6.21 27.15
C VAL A 255 0.82 -6.57 26.33
N GLY A 256 1.92 -5.89 26.60
CA GLY A 256 3.20 -6.12 25.89
C GLY A 256 3.30 -5.35 24.57
N THR A 257 2.39 -4.40 24.27
CA THR A 257 2.51 -3.53 23.11
C THR A 257 3.70 -2.58 23.30
N ASN A 258 4.63 -2.63 22.35
CA ASN A 258 5.81 -1.78 22.29
C ASN A 258 5.63 -0.61 21.33
N GLU A 259 4.91 -0.82 20.23
CA GLU A 259 4.65 0.17 19.19
C GLU A 259 3.19 0.05 18.73
N LEU A 260 2.64 1.17 18.27
CA LEU A 260 1.27 1.24 17.81
C LEU A 260 1.19 2.13 16.57
N TYR A 261 0.55 1.63 15.54
CA TYR A 261 0.37 2.32 14.27
C TYR A 261 -1.09 2.38 13.87
N PHE A 262 -1.48 3.46 13.23
CA PHE A 262 -2.73 3.57 12.49
C PHE A 262 -2.43 3.50 11.00
N VAL A 263 -3.07 2.57 10.31
CA VAL A 263 -2.90 2.37 8.86
C VAL A 263 -4.18 2.78 8.17
N ILE A 264 -4.05 3.60 7.12
CA ILE A 264 -5.17 4.03 6.28
C ILE A 264 -4.80 3.92 4.81
N MET A 265 -5.64 3.27 4.03
CA MET A 265 -5.48 3.02 2.60
C MET A 265 -6.62 3.64 1.83
N ALA A 266 -6.32 4.33 0.72
CA ALA A 266 -7.33 4.82 -0.21
C ALA A 266 -7.93 3.65 -1.02
N ALA A 267 -9.26 3.56 -1.03
CA ALA A 267 -10.02 2.45 -1.60
C ALA A 267 -11.32 2.95 -2.29
N PRO A 268 -11.22 3.93 -3.21
CA PRO A 268 -12.36 4.60 -3.85
C PRO A 268 -13.18 3.70 -4.77
#